data_194180a92648440af2003376ea7bb8d9
#
_entry.id   194180a92648440af2003376ea7bb8d9
#
_cell.length_a   1.000
_cell.length_b   1.000
_cell.length_c   1.000
_cell.angle_alpha   90.00
_cell.angle_beta   90.00
_cell.angle_gamma   90.00
#
_symmetry.space_group_name_H-M   'P 1'
#
loop_
_entity.id
_entity.type
_entity.pdbx_description
1 polymer ?
#
loop_
_entity_poly.entity_id
_entity_poly.type
_entity_poly.pdbx_seq_one_letter_code
_entity_poly.pdbx_strand_id
1 'polypeptide(L)'
;MDISLEERQVKIMMNEIIMELNNRGYKAKSVTVVKNGVEKVGIIIGEGTIRPTIYPDLNYTVDECVSEIINIYENIPKMDINTDKIVKWDYAKNNLQLCLQRKTNENILKRDYLDMEMYIRVKVAEDATYKVKPGMFKEVSEDEIFARALLNAKENIFVEDMAKMLANMIDCDELLDMDEAKMIIVTNKEKVNGAVAICDKELLSNIAREYNSNLVILPSSIHECIIHIDNNPDMEMYSNMVREVNETQVEPEEVLSDHAYFFNKETCEISW
;
A
#
# COMPACT_ATOMS: atom_id res chain seq x y z
N MET A 1 4.86 16.24 26.54
CA MET A 1 3.58 15.87 25.91
C MET A 1 2.93 14.82 26.81
N ASP A 2 1.79 15.11 27.36
CA ASP A 2 1.08 14.10 28.15
C ASP A 2 0.46 13.07 27.20
N ILE A 3 0.84 11.81 27.40
CA ILE A 3 0.32 10.65 26.67
C ILE A 3 -1.17 10.52 27.02
N SER A 4 -2.04 10.36 26.03
CA SER A 4 -3.48 10.21 26.24
C SER A 4 -3.79 8.99 27.12
N LEU A 5 -4.98 8.95 27.72
CA LEU A 5 -5.42 7.80 28.52
C LEU A 5 -5.50 6.52 27.70
N GLU A 6 -5.94 6.64 26.45
CA GLU A 6 -5.98 5.55 25.46
C GLU A 6 -4.60 5.00 25.14
N GLU A 7 -3.64 5.87 24.81
CA GLU A 7 -2.26 5.45 24.54
C GLU A 7 -1.61 4.76 25.73
N ARG A 8 -1.95 5.16 26.96
CA ARG A 8 -1.49 4.48 28.19
C ARG A 8 -2.08 3.07 28.31
N GLN A 9 -3.37 2.92 28.04
CA GLN A 9 -4.04 1.60 28.10
C GLN A 9 -3.47 0.65 27.05
N VAL A 10 -3.30 1.10 25.81
CA VAL A 10 -2.64 0.36 24.72
C VAL A 10 -1.25 -0.12 25.15
N LYS A 11 -0.44 0.79 25.71
CA LYS A 11 0.92 0.45 26.16
C LYS A 11 0.94 -0.56 27.31
N ILE A 12 0.01 -0.48 28.24
CA ILE A 12 -0.11 -1.45 29.35
C ILE A 12 -0.46 -2.82 28.76
N MET A 13 -1.49 -2.92 27.95
CA MET A 13 -1.94 -4.17 27.35
C MET A 13 -0.85 -4.82 26.48
N MET A 14 -0.15 -4.04 25.65
CA MET A 14 0.99 -4.53 24.87
C MET A 14 2.09 -5.11 25.75
N ASN A 15 2.40 -4.49 26.89
CA ASN A 15 3.38 -5.01 27.84
C ASN A 15 2.92 -6.32 28.50
N GLU A 16 1.65 -6.42 28.84
CA GLU A 16 1.07 -7.66 29.43
C GLU A 16 1.11 -8.82 28.42
N ILE A 17 0.75 -8.57 27.15
CA ILE A 17 0.86 -9.55 26.07
C ILE A 17 2.31 -10.04 25.92
N ILE A 18 3.27 -9.11 25.86
CA ILE A 18 4.70 -9.44 25.71
C ILE A 18 5.20 -10.24 26.91
N MET A 19 4.80 -9.87 28.12
CA MET A 19 5.18 -10.57 29.34
C MET A 19 4.65 -12.00 29.32
N GLU A 20 3.39 -12.19 28.95
CA GLU A 20 2.77 -13.51 28.89
C GLU A 20 3.38 -14.40 27.80
N LEU A 21 3.67 -13.85 26.61
CA LEU A 21 4.40 -14.56 25.55
C LEU A 21 5.78 -15.03 26.05
N ASN A 22 6.52 -14.17 26.76
CA ASN A 22 7.83 -14.52 27.30
C ASN A 22 7.72 -15.57 28.42
N ASN A 23 6.69 -15.52 29.27
CA ASN A 23 6.42 -16.56 30.29
C ASN A 23 6.15 -17.92 29.65
N ARG A 24 5.50 -17.95 28.45
CA ARG A 24 5.27 -19.20 27.69
C ARG A 24 6.51 -19.65 26.87
N GLY A 25 7.63 -18.94 27.00
CA GLY A 25 8.91 -19.31 26.38
C GLY A 25 9.14 -18.73 24.99
N TYR A 26 8.26 -17.86 24.49
CA TYR A 26 8.46 -17.14 23.24
C TYR A 26 9.29 -15.89 23.49
N LYS A 27 10.30 -15.63 22.62
CA LYS A 27 11.09 -14.40 22.73
C LYS A 27 10.35 -13.26 22.02
N ALA A 28 9.54 -12.54 22.76
CA ALA A 28 8.71 -11.46 22.27
C ALA A 28 9.21 -10.08 22.74
N LYS A 29 9.10 -9.06 21.88
CA LYS A 29 9.35 -7.66 22.23
C LYS A 29 8.54 -6.72 21.34
N SER A 30 8.27 -5.50 21.84
CA SER A 30 7.65 -4.44 21.03
C SER A 30 8.61 -3.91 19.97
N VAL A 31 8.07 -3.49 18.87
CA VAL A 31 8.76 -2.75 17.81
C VAL A 31 7.84 -1.66 17.27
N THR A 32 8.39 -0.48 17.02
CA THR A 32 7.68 0.57 16.27
C THR A 32 8.09 0.46 14.81
N VAL A 33 7.11 0.37 13.93
CA VAL A 33 7.30 0.31 12.48
C VAL A 33 6.55 1.49 11.85
N VAL A 34 7.19 2.15 10.91
CA VAL A 34 6.54 3.20 10.12
C VAL A 34 5.94 2.55 8.86
N LYS A 35 4.63 2.69 8.70
CA LYS A 35 3.90 2.28 7.49
C LYS A 35 3.24 3.51 6.89
N ASN A 36 3.61 3.87 5.68
CA ASN A 36 3.06 5.03 4.97
C ASN A 36 3.01 6.31 5.82
N GLY A 37 4.08 6.59 6.59
CA GLY A 37 4.18 7.74 7.47
C GLY A 37 3.50 7.60 8.84
N VAL A 38 2.78 6.50 9.08
CA VAL A 38 2.10 6.21 10.36
C VAL A 38 2.96 5.27 11.21
N GLU A 39 3.21 5.66 12.47
CA GLU A 39 3.88 4.78 13.43
C GLU A 39 2.90 3.75 13.98
N LYS A 40 3.22 2.47 13.82
CA LYS A 40 2.49 1.35 14.44
C LYS A 40 3.38 0.58 15.39
N VAL A 41 2.86 0.30 16.56
CA VAL A 41 3.53 -0.55 17.54
C VAL A 41 3.06 -1.98 17.33
N GLY A 42 4.00 -2.88 17.02
CA GLY A 42 3.74 -4.30 16.87
C GLY A 42 4.60 -5.14 17.81
N ILE A 43 4.37 -6.43 17.79
CA ILE A 43 5.15 -7.42 18.55
C ILE A 43 5.96 -8.25 17.56
N ILE A 44 7.28 -8.27 17.74
CA ILE A 44 8.14 -9.25 17.05
C ILE A 44 8.39 -10.43 17.99
N ILE A 45 8.32 -11.64 17.42
CA ILE A 45 8.41 -12.90 18.17
C ILE A 45 9.46 -13.82 17.54
N GLY A 46 10.13 -14.59 18.37
CA GLY A 46 11.14 -15.57 17.95
C GLY A 46 12.55 -15.00 17.84
N GLU A 47 13.46 -15.86 17.36
CA GLU A 47 14.88 -15.57 17.13
C GLU A 47 15.19 -15.51 15.63
N GLY A 48 16.28 -14.84 15.28
CA GLY A 48 16.76 -14.75 13.90
C GLY A 48 16.73 -13.33 13.34
N THR A 49 17.27 -13.20 12.14
CA THR A 49 17.40 -11.91 11.43
C THR A 49 16.05 -11.44 10.88
N ILE A 50 15.21 -12.37 10.49
CA ILE A 50 13.87 -12.10 9.93
C ILE A 50 12.87 -12.64 10.92
N ARG A 51 11.99 -11.77 11.39
CA ARG A 51 10.96 -12.08 12.36
C ARG A 51 9.66 -11.43 11.96
N PRO A 52 8.53 -12.14 12.08
CA PRO A 52 7.23 -11.54 11.83
C PRO A 52 6.98 -10.41 12.84
N THR A 53 6.37 -9.33 12.36
CA THR A 53 5.78 -8.29 13.21
C THR A 53 4.29 -8.51 13.21
N ILE A 54 3.72 -8.80 14.37
CA ILE A 54 2.29 -9.06 14.54
C ILE A 54 1.67 -7.87 15.26
N TYR A 55 0.53 -7.42 14.77
CA TYR A 55 -0.25 -6.34 15.33
C TYR A 55 -1.50 -6.93 15.98
N PRO A 56 -1.52 -7.06 17.33
CA PRO A 56 -2.68 -7.62 18.01
C PRO A 56 -3.90 -6.71 17.89
N ASP A 57 -5.07 -7.30 17.75
CA ASP A 57 -6.33 -6.56 17.91
C ASP A 57 -6.59 -6.33 19.39
N LEU A 58 -6.44 -5.09 19.82
CA LEU A 58 -6.55 -4.71 21.24
C LEU A 58 -8.02 -4.65 21.76
N ASN A 59 -8.99 -5.01 20.94
CA ASN A 59 -10.36 -5.26 21.38
C ASN A 59 -10.53 -6.63 22.08
N TYR A 60 -9.55 -7.53 21.89
CA TYR A 60 -9.52 -8.83 22.55
C TYR A 60 -8.86 -8.75 23.94
N THR A 61 -9.06 -9.78 24.75
CA THR A 61 -8.34 -9.94 26.02
C THR A 61 -6.87 -10.27 25.78
N VAL A 62 -6.02 -10.08 26.80
CA VAL A 62 -4.60 -10.43 26.73
C VAL A 62 -4.41 -11.91 26.34
N ASP A 63 -5.19 -12.83 26.93
CA ASP A 63 -5.10 -14.27 26.64
C ASP A 63 -5.51 -14.62 25.21
N GLU A 64 -6.52 -13.96 24.67
CA GLU A 64 -6.94 -14.11 23.26
C GLU A 64 -5.86 -13.60 22.32
N CYS A 65 -5.33 -12.39 22.54
CA CYS A 65 -4.22 -11.85 21.78
C CYS A 65 -2.99 -12.77 21.79
N VAL A 66 -2.61 -13.27 22.97
CA VAL A 66 -1.48 -14.19 23.12
C VAL A 66 -1.70 -15.48 22.33
N SER A 67 -2.91 -16.04 22.41
CA SER A 67 -3.26 -17.27 21.70
C SER A 67 -3.23 -17.10 20.19
N GLU A 68 -3.75 -15.97 19.70
CA GLU A 68 -3.73 -15.61 18.28
C GLU A 68 -2.29 -15.39 17.77
N ILE A 69 -1.47 -14.64 18.50
CA ILE A 69 -0.06 -14.38 18.17
C ILE A 69 0.72 -15.70 18.08
N ILE A 70 0.53 -16.62 19.03
CA ILE A 70 1.18 -17.93 19.01
C ILE A 70 0.72 -18.72 17.78
N ASN A 71 -0.59 -18.76 17.50
CA ASN A 71 -1.12 -19.46 16.35
C ASN A 71 -0.55 -18.91 15.02
N ILE A 72 -0.50 -17.59 14.87
CA ILE A 72 0.11 -16.94 13.70
C ILE A 72 1.59 -17.35 13.61
N TYR A 73 2.36 -17.22 14.71
CA TYR A 73 3.79 -17.50 14.72
C TYR A 73 4.14 -18.96 14.38
N GLU A 74 3.35 -19.92 14.90
CA GLU A 74 3.57 -21.34 14.67
C GLU A 74 3.18 -21.78 13.26
N ASN A 75 2.21 -21.09 12.63
CA ASN A 75 1.74 -21.38 11.28
C ASN A 75 2.42 -20.54 10.19
N ILE A 76 3.23 -19.53 10.54
CA ILE A 76 4.02 -18.81 9.54
C ILE A 76 5.04 -19.76 8.91
N PRO A 77 5.05 -19.89 7.57
CA PRO A 77 6.09 -20.68 6.90
C PRO A 77 7.48 -20.19 7.31
N LYS A 78 8.35 -21.08 7.73
CA LYS A 78 9.75 -20.73 8.01
C LYS A 78 10.40 -20.32 6.69
N MET A 79 10.41 -19.03 6.41
CA MET A 79 11.02 -18.49 5.20
C MET A 79 12.54 -18.46 5.38
N ASP A 80 13.23 -19.27 4.63
CA ASP A 80 14.68 -19.12 4.46
C ASP A 80 14.95 -18.02 3.44
N ILE A 81 14.84 -16.76 3.91
CA ILE A 81 15.12 -15.61 3.06
C ILE A 81 16.63 -15.43 2.99
N ASN A 82 17.19 -15.80 1.84
CA ASN A 82 18.59 -15.56 1.56
C ASN A 82 18.83 -14.06 1.29
N THR A 83 19.20 -13.32 2.36
CA THR A 83 19.45 -11.88 2.29
C THR A 83 20.56 -11.50 1.31
N ASP A 84 21.51 -12.40 1.02
CA ASP A 84 22.59 -12.15 0.07
C ASP A 84 22.09 -12.12 -1.39
N LYS A 85 20.94 -12.73 -1.67
CA LYS A 85 20.32 -12.65 -3.00
C LYS A 85 19.64 -11.32 -3.25
N ILE A 86 19.06 -10.73 -2.21
CA ILE A 86 18.26 -9.48 -2.33
C ILE A 86 19.11 -8.32 -2.84
N VAL A 87 20.40 -8.28 -2.45
CA VAL A 87 21.35 -7.23 -2.84
C VAL A 87 21.98 -7.48 -4.22
N LYS A 88 21.71 -8.64 -4.85
CA LYS A 88 22.20 -8.94 -6.20
C LYS A 88 21.24 -8.41 -7.26
N TRP A 89 21.74 -7.55 -8.13
CA TRP A 89 20.94 -6.93 -9.19
C TRP A 89 20.22 -7.95 -10.08
N ASP A 90 20.89 -9.02 -10.46
CA ASP A 90 20.30 -10.06 -11.33
C ASP A 90 19.07 -10.75 -10.73
N TYR A 91 19.01 -10.85 -9.42
CA TYR A 91 17.80 -11.29 -8.72
C TYR A 91 16.79 -10.15 -8.56
N ALA A 92 17.26 -9.00 -8.04
CA ALA A 92 16.40 -7.89 -7.67
C ALA A 92 15.64 -7.32 -8.87
N LYS A 93 16.27 -7.13 -10.03
CA LYS A 93 15.68 -6.49 -11.22
C LYS A 93 14.35 -7.10 -11.67
N ASN A 94 14.16 -8.42 -11.49
CA ASN A 94 12.92 -9.11 -11.85
C ASN A 94 11.89 -9.16 -10.71
N ASN A 95 12.28 -8.76 -9.50
CA ASN A 95 11.47 -8.77 -8.30
C ASN A 95 11.24 -7.37 -7.74
N LEU A 96 11.66 -6.32 -8.47
CA LEU A 96 11.38 -4.94 -8.08
C LEU A 96 9.88 -4.66 -8.20
N GLN A 97 9.36 -4.05 -7.16
CA GLN A 97 8.02 -3.47 -7.11
C GLN A 97 8.15 -1.96 -6.92
N LEU A 98 7.52 -1.19 -7.79
CA LEU A 98 7.30 0.24 -7.60
C LEU A 98 6.03 0.42 -6.78
N CYS A 99 6.06 1.30 -5.78
CA CYS A 99 4.93 1.58 -4.91
C CYS A 99 4.78 3.09 -4.73
N LEU A 100 3.56 3.53 -4.39
CA LEU A 100 3.28 4.88 -3.93
C LEU A 100 3.03 4.89 -2.43
N GLN A 101 3.41 5.98 -1.78
CA GLN A 101 3.08 6.29 -0.38
C GLN A 101 3.03 7.80 -0.17
N ARG A 102 2.51 8.24 0.97
CA ARG A 102 2.66 9.63 1.44
C ARG A 102 4.14 9.98 1.59
N LYS A 103 4.49 11.25 1.50
CA LYS A 103 5.87 11.71 1.75
C LYS A 103 6.28 11.40 3.19
N THR A 104 7.42 10.74 3.31
CA THR A 104 7.97 10.27 4.59
C THR A 104 9.42 10.70 4.76
N ASN A 105 9.94 10.60 5.99
CA ASN A 105 11.37 10.78 6.28
C ASN A 105 12.14 9.45 6.29
N GLU A 106 11.54 8.36 5.77
CA GLU A 106 12.22 7.07 5.71
C GLU A 106 13.47 7.12 4.82
N ASN A 107 14.55 6.50 5.26
CA ASN A 107 15.78 6.34 4.49
C ASN A 107 15.68 5.15 3.53
N ILE A 108 14.85 5.30 2.50
CA ILE A 108 14.61 4.35 1.43
C ILE A 108 14.87 4.99 0.08
N LEU A 109 15.06 4.19 -0.95
CA LEU A 109 15.17 4.69 -2.32
C LEU A 109 13.80 5.16 -2.80
N LYS A 110 13.64 6.48 -2.95
CA LYS A 110 12.37 7.12 -3.27
C LYS A 110 12.52 8.36 -4.13
N ARG A 111 11.46 8.77 -4.80
CA ARG A 111 11.35 9.98 -5.63
C ARG A 111 10.00 10.63 -5.43
N ASP A 112 9.97 11.95 -5.51
CA ASP A 112 8.71 12.70 -5.49
C ASP A 112 7.83 12.35 -6.70
N TYR A 113 6.55 12.19 -6.45
CA TYR A 113 5.51 12.03 -7.44
C TYR A 113 4.25 12.79 -6.99
N LEU A 114 3.97 13.91 -7.63
CA LEU A 114 2.94 14.86 -7.17
C LEU A 114 3.23 15.31 -5.73
N ASP A 115 2.26 15.24 -4.84
CA ASP A 115 2.42 15.46 -3.39
C ASP A 115 2.79 14.19 -2.61
N MET A 116 2.92 13.07 -3.31
CA MET A 116 3.31 11.76 -2.80
C MET A 116 4.79 11.44 -3.10
N GLU A 117 5.22 10.23 -2.79
CA GLU A 117 6.51 9.69 -3.19
C GLU A 117 6.40 8.26 -3.74
N MET A 118 7.13 7.99 -4.80
CA MET A 118 7.37 6.64 -5.30
C MET A 118 8.54 6.02 -4.54
N TYR A 119 8.44 4.76 -4.17
CA TYR A 119 9.54 4.02 -3.57
C TYR A 119 9.65 2.60 -4.12
N ILE A 120 10.79 1.98 -3.89
CA ILE A 120 11.10 0.66 -4.44
C ILE A 120 11.14 -0.39 -3.34
N ARG A 121 10.54 -1.55 -3.62
CA ARG A 121 10.68 -2.78 -2.84
C ARG A 121 11.21 -3.92 -3.71
N VAL A 122 11.84 -4.91 -3.09
CA VAL A 122 12.15 -6.20 -3.70
C VAL A 122 11.22 -7.24 -3.10
N LYS A 123 10.47 -7.96 -3.92
CA LYS A 123 9.69 -9.12 -3.49
C LYS A 123 10.66 -10.27 -3.18
N VAL A 124 10.64 -10.77 -1.96
CA VAL A 124 11.55 -11.81 -1.48
C VAL A 124 10.87 -13.15 -1.23
N ALA A 125 9.55 -13.10 -1.02
CA ALA A 125 8.64 -14.24 -0.93
C ALA A 125 7.22 -13.76 -1.23
N GLU A 126 6.24 -14.64 -1.19
CA GLU A 126 4.84 -14.33 -1.50
C GLU A 126 4.32 -13.14 -0.64
N ASP A 127 4.55 -13.20 0.66
CA ASP A 127 4.09 -12.19 1.62
C ASP A 127 5.23 -11.36 2.22
N ALA A 128 6.41 -11.37 1.59
CA ALA A 128 7.56 -10.65 2.12
C ALA A 128 8.23 -9.77 1.08
N THR A 129 8.43 -8.51 1.46
CA THR A 129 9.13 -7.51 0.64
C THR A 129 10.20 -6.81 1.45
N TYR A 130 11.21 -6.28 0.77
CA TYR A 130 12.28 -5.50 1.37
C TYR A 130 12.33 -4.12 0.72
N LYS A 131 12.21 -3.03 1.49
CA LYS A 131 12.35 -1.65 0.98
C LYS A 131 13.79 -1.40 0.58
N VAL A 132 14.02 -1.01 -0.68
CA VAL A 132 15.36 -0.72 -1.21
C VAL A 132 15.91 0.55 -0.56
N LYS A 133 17.18 0.50 -0.14
CA LYS A 133 17.88 1.66 0.41
C LYS A 133 18.76 2.32 -0.66
N PRO A 134 19.03 3.64 -0.55
CA PRO A 134 19.99 4.32 -1.41
C PRO A 134 21.35 3.60 -1.41
N GLY A 135 21.93 3.41 -2.59
CA GLY A 135 23.24 2.75 -2.76
C GLY A 135 23.25 1.23 -2.52
N MET A 136 22.09 0.57 -2.39
CA MET A 136 22.01 -0.89 -2.21
C MET A 136 22.59 -1.66 -3.40
N PHE A 137 22.37 -1.19 -4.61
CA PHE A 137 22.89 -1.77 -5.86
C PHE A 137 24.03 -0.87 -6.37
N LYS A 138 25.28 -1.17 -6.00
CA LYS A 138 26.44 -0.29 -6.21
C LYS A 138 26.78 0.00 -7.69
N GLU A 139 26.41 -0.91 -8.59
CA GLU A 139 26.78 -0.84 -10.02
C GLU A 139 25.61 -0.39 -10.90
N VAL A 140 24.49 -0.01 -10.30
CA VAL A 140 23.25 0.35 -11.01
C VAL A 140 22.81 1.75 -10.59
N SER A 141 22.50 2.59 -11.56
CA SER A 141 21.99 3.93 -11.27
C SER A 141 20.57 3.87 -10.70
N GLU A 142 20.21 4.85 -9.89
CA GLU A 142 18.85 4.97 -9.37
C GLU A 142 17.82 5.12 -10.49
N ASP A 143 18.18 5.81 -11.59
CA ASP A 143 17.31 5.93 -12.77
C ASP A 143 17.01 4.58 -13.40
N GLU A 144 18.00 3.70 -13.51
CA GLU A 144 17.82 2.35 -14.03
C GLU A 144 16.95 1.50 -13.10
N ILE A 145 17.13 1.64 -11.77
CA ILE A 145 16.30 0.92 -10.80
C ILE A 145 14.84 1.35 -10.93
N PHE A 146 14.56 2.66 -10.98
CA PHE A 146 13.19 3.17 -11.15
C PHE A 146 12.59 2.80 -12.50
N ALA A 147 13.37 2.90 -13.59
CA ALA A 147 12.91 2.51 -14.93
C ALA A 147 12.53 1.02 -14.97
N ARG A 148 13.36 0.16 -14.37
CA ARG A 148 13.06 -1.29 -14.31
C ARG A 148 11.83 -1.58 -13.43
N ALA A 149 11.72 -0.93 -12.28
CA ALA A 149 10.56 -1.11 -11.41
C ALA A 149 9.25 -0.64 -12.08
N LEU A 150 9.30 0.44 -12.86
CA LEU A 150 8.14 0.91 -13.64
C LEU A 150 7.77 -0.10 -14.73
N LEU A 151 8.73 -0.68 -15.43
CA LEU A 151 8.45 -1.74 -16.43
C LEU A 151 7.79 -2.95 -15.77
N ASN A 152 8.30 -3.40 -14.63
CA ASN A 152 7.69 -4.51 -13.89
C ASN A 152 6.25 -4.16 -13.44
N ALA A 153 6.02 -2.92 -12.99
CA ALA A 153 4.68 -2.46 -12.59
C ALA A 153 3.71 -2.49 -13.78
N LYS A 154 4.10 -2.01 -14.96
CA LYS A 154 3.29 -2.02 -16.18
C LYS A 154 2.80 -3.42 -16.58
N GLU A 155 3.67 -4.44 -16.46
CA GLU A 155 3.33 -5.83 -16.78
C GLU A 155 2.27 -6.42 -15.82
N ASN A 156 2.10 -5.79 -14.66
CA ASN A 156 1.21 -6.23 -13.58
C ASN A 156 -0.04 -5.37 -13.40
N ILE A 157 -0.22 -4.32 -14.19
CA ILE A 157 -1.41 -3.47 -14.11
C ILE A 157 -2.67 -4.30 -14.33
N PHE A 158 -3.68 -4.00 -13.55
CA PHE A 158 -5.02 -4.54 -13.65
C PHE A 158 -6.02 -3.39 -13.67
N VAL A 159 -6.94 -3.43 -14.63
CA VAL A 159 -7.98 -2.41 -14.83
C VAL A 159 -9.32 -3.12 -14.87
N GLU A 160 -10.26 -2.64 -14.06
CA GLU A 160 -11.59 -3.22 -13.96
C GLU A 160 -12.65 -2.12 -13.94
N ASP A 161 -13.74 -2.33 -14.65
CA ASP A 161 -14.92 -1.47 -14.58
C ASP A 161 -15.63 -1.71 -13.24
N MET A 162 -15.88 -0.65 -12.46
CA MET A 162 -16.47 -0.77 -11.13
C MET A 162 -17.88 -1.35 -11.17
N ALA A 163 -18.70 -0.99 -12.17
CA ALA A 163 -20.05 -1.53 -12.30
C ALA A 163 -20.00 -3.04 -12.54
N LYS A 164 -19.08 -3.52 -13.38
CA LYS A 164 -18.88 -4.96 -13.60
C LYS A 164 -18.40 -5.68 -12.34
N MET A 165 -17.49 -5.07 -11.60
CA MET A 165 -17.02 -5.65 -10.33
C MET A 165 -18.18 -5.80 -9.34
N LEU A 166 -18.96 -4.74 -9.14
CA LEU A 166 -20.13 -4.77 -8.24
C LEU A 166 -21.20 -5.74 -8.70
N ALA A 167 -21.52 -5.78 -10.00
CA ALA A 167 -22.48 -6.72 -10.56
C ALA A 167 -22.07 -8.18 -10.29
N ASN A 168 -20.81 -8.51 -10.44
CA ASN A 168 -20.28 -9.84 -10.15
C ASN A 168 -20.31 -10.18 -8.65
N MET A 169 -20.14 -9.19 -7.76
CA MET A 169 -20.14 -9.42 -6.31
C MET A 169 -21.53 -9.69 -5.74
N ILE A 170 -22.55 -9.06 -6.28
CA ILE A 170 -23.94 -9.18 -5.78
C ILE A 170 -24.86 -9.97 -6.71
N ASP A 171 -24.33 -10.57 -7.79
CA ASP A 171 -25.08 -11.34 -8.82
C ASP A 171 -26.28 -10.54 -9.37
N CYS A 172 -26.04 -9.27 -9.76
CA CYS A 172 -27.05 -8.32 -10.22
C CYS A 172 -26.61 -7.60 -11.51
N ASP A 173 -27.11 -8.05 -12.64
CA ASP A 173 -26.77 -7.49 -13.96
C ASP A 173 -27.38 -6.08 -14.20
N GLU A 174 -28.36 -5.65 -13.41
CA GLU A 174 -28.98 -4.31 -13.54
C GLU A 174 -27.98 -3.17 -13.31
N LEU A 175 -26.90 -3.41 -12.57
CA LEU A 175 -25.82 -2.43 -12.35
C LEU A 175 -25.00 -2.15 -13.61
N LEU A 176 -25.00 -3.05 -14.58
CA LEU A 176 -24.27 -2.88 -15.85
C LEU A 176 -24.88 -1.80 -16.74
N ASP A 177 -26.16 -1.51 -16.54
CA ASP A 177 -26.94 -0.52 -17.31
C ASP A 177 -26.91 0.89 -16.67
N MET A 178 -26.23 1.05 -15.51
CA MET A 178 -26.09 2.36 -14.85
C MET A 178 -25.00 3.21 -15.54
N ASP A 179 -25.41 3.96 -16.52
CA ASP A 179 -24.54 4.76 -17.41
C ASP A 179 -24.11 6.11 -16.77
N GLU A 180 -24.57 6.44 -15.56
CA GLU A 180 -24.49 7.80 -15.03
C GLU A 180 -23.14 8.19 -14.39
N ALA A 181 -22.27 7.24 -14.05
CA ALA A 181 -20.95 7.58 -13.51
C ALA A 181 -19.94 6.45 -13.80
N LYS A 182 -19.27 6.54 -14.94
CA LYS A 182 -18.29 5.53 -15.33
C LYS A 182 -17.05 5.64 -14.46
N MET A 183 -16.87 4.63 -13.59
CA MET A 183 -15.74 4.51 -12.68
C MET A 183 -14.91 3.28 -13.04
N ILE A 184 -13.61 3.47 -13.11
CA ILE A 184 -12.64 2.43 -13.47
C ILE A 184 -11.68 2.28 -12.31
N ILE A 185 -11.51 1.06 -11.82
CA ILE A 185 -10.50 0.74 -10.81
C ILE A 185 -9.19 0.45 -11.53
N VAL A 186 -8.13 1.12 -11.11
CA VAL A 186 -6.76 0.84 -11.56
C VAL A 186 -5.91 0.39 -10.38
N THR A 187 -5.34 -0.80 -10.52
CA THR A 187 -4.53 -1.45 -9.49
C THR A 187 -3.52 -2.40 -10.14
N ASN A 188 -3.00 -3.37 -9.41
CA ASN A 188 -2.22 -4.47 -9.95
C ASN A 188 -2.95 -5.81 -9.77
N LYS A 189 -2.45 -6.86 -10.41
CA LYS A 189 -3.04 -8.21 -10.36
C LYS A 189 -3.11 -8.80 -8.95
N GLU A 190 -2.24 -8.37 -8.06
CA GLU A 190 -2.18 -8.80 -6.65
C GLU A 190 -3.14 -7.99 -5.76
N LYS A 191 -3.70 -6.88 -6.26
CA LYS A 191 -4.52 -5.91 -5.52
C LYS A 191 -3.86 -5.38 -4.24
N VAL A 192 -2.54 -5.32 -4.22
CA VAL A 192 -1.72 -4.86 -3.08
C VAL A 192 -0.68 -3.85 -3.56
N ASN A 193 -0.72 -2.63 -3.00
CA ASN A 193 0.12 -1.49 -3.40
C ASN A 193 0.02 -1.16 -4.89
N GLY A 194 -1.15 -1.34 -5.49
CA GLY A 194 -1.39 -1.17 -6.92
C GLY A 194 -1.74 0.25 -7.33
N ALA A 195 -1.92 1.21 -6.40
CA ALA A 195 -2.14 2.63 -6.72
C ALA A 195 -1.06 3.21 -7.64
N VAL A 196 0.13 2.61 -7.68
CA VAL A 196 1.22 2.98 -8.58
C VAL A 196 0.85 2.90 -10.06
N ALA A 197 -0.25 2.24 -10.44
CA ALA A 197 -0.76 2.19 -11.80
C ALA A 197 -0.99 3.60 -12.40
N ILE A 198 -1.31 4.61 -11.57
CA ILE A 198 -1.44 6.01 -12.04
C ILE A 198 -0.12 6.65 -12.49
N CYS A 199 1.01 6.06 -12.18
CA CYS A 199 2.32 6.50 -12.67
C CYS A 199 2.54 6.13 -14.15
N ASP A 200 1.72 5.25 -14.70
CA ASP A 200 1.75 4.93 -16.13
C ASP A 200 0.91 5.92 -16.92
N LYS A 201 1.56 6.97 -17.43
CA LYS A 201 0.91 7.99 -18.28
C LYS A 201 0.29 7.40 -19.56
N GLU A 202 0.82 6.31 -20.07
CA GLU A 202 0.29 5.64 -21.26
C GLU A 202 -1.07 4.98 -20.94
N LEU A 203 -1.20 4.34 -19.77
CA LEU A 203 -2.46 3.82 -19.28
C LEU A 203 -3.53 4.91 -19.19
N LEU A 204 -3.23 6.01 -18.49
CA LEU A 204 -4.17 7.12 -18.32
C LEU A 204 -4.55 7.74 -19.66
N SER A 205 -3.59 7.92 -20.58
CA SER A 205 -3.85 8.43 -21.93
C SER A 205 -4.73 7.50 -22.75
N ASN A 206 -4.58 6.18 -22.59
CA ASN A 206 -5.41 5.20 -23.28
C ASN A 206 -6.86 5.25 -22.76
N ILE A 207 -7.04 5.31 -21.44
CA ILE A 207 -8.37 5.47 -20.83
C ILE A 207 -9.01 6.79 -21.31
N ALA A 208 -8.28 7.91 -21.21
CA ALA A 208 -8.79 9.22 -21.64
C ALA A 208 -9.19 9.24 -23.12
N ARG A 209 -8.45 8.54 -23.97
CA ARG A 209 -8.74 8.42 -25.41
C ARG A 209 -9.95 7.53 -25.67
N GLU A 210 -10.08 6.40 -24.99
CA GLU A 210 -11.21 5.48 -25.09
C GLU A 210 -12.53 6.20 -24.82
N TYR A 211 -12.56 6.99 -23.75
CA TYR A 211 -13.76 7.73 -23.34
C TYR A 211 -13.83 9.15 -23.92
N ASN A 212 -12.83 9.59 -24.69
CA ASN A 212 -12.69 10.96 -25.19
C ASN A 212 -12.92 12.03 -24.12
N SER A 213 -12.40 11.80 -22.89
CA SER A 213 -12.65 12.63 -21.70
C SER A 213 -11.38 12.89 -20.90
N ASN A 214 -11.41 13.96 -20.14
CA ASN A 214 -10.50 14.12 -19.01
C ASN A 214 -10.83 13.09 -17.93
N LEU A 215 -9.89 12.89 -17.02
CA LEU A 215 -10.05 11.91 -15.94
C LEU A 215 -9.88 12.59 -14.58
N VAL A 216 -10.70 12.19 -13.63
CA VAL A 216 -10.50 12.47 -12.22
C VAL A 216 -9.94 11.21 -11.56
N ILE A 217 -8.79 11.34 -10.90
CA ILE A 217 -8.13 10.24 -10.21
C ILE A 217 -8.40 10.40 -8.73
N LEU A 218 -9.09 9.42 -8.15
CA LEU A 218 -9.42 9.36 -6.74
C LEU A 218 -8.50 8.32 -6.08
N PRO A 219 -7.54 8.75 -5.24
CA PRO A 219 -6.67 7.83 -4.53
C PRO A 219 -7.43 7.15 -3.39
N SER A 220 -8.07 6.02 -3.68
CA SER A 220 -8.85 5.26 -2.70
C SER A 220 -7.96 4.76 -1.55
N SER A 221 -6.77 4.23 -1.90
CA SER A 221 -5.78 3.78 -0.93
C SER A 221 -4.40 3.63 -1.60
N ILE A 222 -3.38 3.16 -0.85
CA ILE A 222 -2.12 2.72 -1.45
C ILE A 222 -2.32 1.51 -2.39
N HIS A 223 -3.46 0.82 -2.29
CA HIS A 223 -3.72 -0.41 -3.04
C HIS A 223 -4.30 -0.16 -4.42
N GLU A 224 -5.06 0.92 -4.59
CA GLU A 224 -5.76 1.22 -5.84
C GLU A 224 -6.12 2.70 -5.97
N CYS A 225 -6.40 3.12 -7.20
CA CYS A 225 -7.05 4.39 -7.48
C CYS A 225 -8.31 4.14 -8.31
N ILE A 226 -9.31 4.99 -8.11
CA ILE A 226 -10.54 5.01 -8.92
C ILE A 226 -10.39 6.13 -9.93
N ILE A 227 -10.63 5.82 -11.20
CA ILE A 227 -10.66 6.78 -12.30
C ILE A 227 -12.12 7.10 -12.62
N HIS A 228 -12.51 8.34 -12.46
CA HIS A 228 -13.80 8.84 -12.87
C HIS A 228 -13.70 9.61 -14.18
N ILE A 229 -14.63 9.40 -15.10
CA ILE A 229 -14.66 10.00 -16.43
C ILE A 229 -15.44 11.30 -16.35
N ASP A 230 -14.78 12.45 -16.38
CA ASP A 230 -15.41 13.76 -16.27
C ASP A 230 -14.63 14.83 -17.06
N ASN A 231 -15.31 15.53 -17.98
CA ASN A 231 -14.69 16.57 -18.80
C ASN A 231 -14.61 17.94 -18.12
N ASN A 232 -15.42 18.18 -17.09
CA ASN A 232 -15.49 19.46 -16.41
C ASN A 232 -15.72 19.26 -14.89
N PRO A 233 -14.78 18.59 -14.20
CA PRO A 233 -14.96 18.19 -12.82
C PRO A 233 -14.96 19.36 -11.83
N ASP A 234 -15.80 19.26 -10.82
CA ASP A 234 -15.64 20.02 -9.58
C ASP A 234 -14.59 19.34 -8.69
N MET A 235 -13.33 19.75 -8.81
CA MET A 235 -12.21 19.15 -8.10
C MET A 235 -12.31 19.32 -6.57
N GLU A 236 -12.99 20.37 -6.10
CA GLU A 236 -13.23 20.55 -4.67
C GLU A 236 -14.23 19.52 -4.13
N MET A 237 -15.31 19.27 -4.87
CA MET A 237 -16.28 18.22 -4.54
C MET A 237 -15.61 16.85 -4.48
N TYR A 238 -14.81 16.49 -5.50
CA TYR A 238 -14.11 15.20 -5.51
C TYR A 238 -13.09 15.08 -4.38
N SER A 239 -12.37 16.15 -4.06
CA SER A 239 -11.41 16.16 -2.95
C SER A 239 -12.10 16.05 -1.58
N ASN A 240 -13.29 16.62 -1.42
CA ASN A 240 -14.10 16.43 -0.22
C ASN A 240 -14.54 14.97 -0.07
N MET A 241 -14.96 14.34 -1.17
CA MET A 241 -15.31 12.91 -1.18
C MET A 241 -14.12 12.03 -0.78
N VAL A 242 -12.93 12.30 -1.31
CA VAL A 242 -11.70 11.57 -0.92
C VAL A 242 -11.44 11.69 0.58
N ARG A 243 -11.56 12.88 1.15
CA ARG A 243 -11.35 13.10 2.59
C ARG A 243 -12.38 12.33 3.44
N GLU A 244 -13.66 12.39 3.06
CA GLU A 244 -14.72 11.67 3.78
C GLU A 244 -14.48 10.15 3.78
N VAL A 245 -14.09 9.58 2.63
CA VAL A 245 -13.78 8.15 2.51
C VAL A 245 -12.54 7.80 3.35
N ASN A 246 -11.49 8.63 3.30
CA ASN A 246 -10.28 8.42 4.11
C ASN A 246 -10.59 8.41 5.62
N GLU A 247 -11.47 9.29 6.08
CA GLU A 247 -11.83 9.41 7.50
C GLU A 247 -12.71 8.25 8.00
N THR A 248 -13.47 7.61 7.11
CA THR A 248 -14.52 6.67 7.51
C THR A 248 -14.27 5.22 7.09
N GLN A 249 -13.47 4.99 6.03
CA GLN A 249 -13.35 3.68 5.39
C GLN A 249 -11.91 3.19 5.19
N VAL A 250 -10.91 4.06 5.30
CA VAL A 250 -9.52 3.72 4.98
C VAL A 250 -8.67 3.73 6.25
N GLU A 251 -7.92 2.65 6.45
CA GLU A 251 -6.96 2.60 7.56
C GLU A 251 -5.89 3.71 7.40
N PRO A 252 -5.50 4.39 8.48
CA PRO A 252 -4.59 5.54 8.40
C PRO A 252 -3.27 5.26 7.66
N GLU A 253 -2.74 4.04 7.76
CA GLU A 253 -1.53 3.62 7.06
C GLU A 253 -1.73 3.27 5.58
N GLU A 254 -2.98 3.23 5.12
CA GLU A 254 -3.31 2.95 3.72
C GLU A 254 -3.75 4.21 2.97
N VAL A 255 -4.04 5.30 3.68
CA VAL A 255 -4.40 6.58 3.06
C VAL A 255 -3.24 7.10 2.21
N LEU A 256 -3.49 7.34 0.92
CA LEU A 256 -2.46 7.77 -0.03
C LEU A 256 -2.41 9.30 -0.17
N SER A 257 -3.55 9.95 -0.35
CA SER A 257 -3.68 11.42 -0.47
C SER A 257 -5.06 11.87 0.02
N ASP A 258 -5.17 13.15 0.38
CA ASP A 258 -6.42 13.74 0.90
C ASP A 258 -7.17 14.59 -0.14
N HIS A 259 -6.82 14.44 -1.43
CA HIS A 259 -7.49 15.15 -2.52
C HIS A 259 -7.47 14.35 -3.82
N ALA A 260 -8.35 14.73 -4.76
CA ALA A 260 -8.41 14.18 -6.10
C ALA A 260 -7.35 14.81 -7.01
N TYR A 261 -6.97 14.11 -8.09
CA TYR A 261 -6.09 14.61 -9.15
C TYR A 261 -6.85 14.69 -10.46
N PHE A 262 -6.45 15.65 -11.30
CA PHE A 262 -7.00 15.86 -12.63
C PHE A 262 -6.00 15.45 -13.70
N PHE A 263 -6.38 14.53 -14.59
CA PHE A 263 -5.60 14.19 -15.77
C PHE A 263 -6.21 14.85 -17.00
N ASN A 264 -5.45 15.72 -17.64
CA ASN A 264 -5.86 16.41 -18.85
C ASN A 264 -5.56 15.55 -20.09
N LYS A 265 -6.58 15.23 -20.88
CA LYS A 265 -6.46 14.37 -22.06
C LYS A 265 -5.60 14.95 -23.18
N GLU A 266 -5.54 16.29 -23.29
CA GLU A 266 -4.80 16.97 -24.34
C GLU A 266 -3.31 17.08 -24.03
N THR A 267 -2.98 17.41 -22.78
CA THR A 267 -1.58 17.58 -22.34
C THR A 267 -0.97 16.28 -21.80
N CYS A 268 -1.80 15.28 -21.47
CA CYS A 268 -1.40 14.05 -20.79
C CYS A 268 -0.66 14.30 -19.47
N GLU A 269 -1.06 15.35 -18.74
CA GLU A 269 -0.47 15.72 -17.46
C GLU A 269 -1.48 15.63 -16.33
N ILE A 270 -0.95 15.31 -15.13
CA ILE A 270 -1.71 15.27 -13.87
C ILE A 270 -1.46 16.57 -13.11
N SER A 271 -2.54 17.13 -12.56
CA SER A 271 -2.53 18.29 -11.66
C SER A 271 -3.48 18.07 -10.49
N TRP A 272 -3.39 18.92 -9.44
CA TRP A 272 -4.28 18.90 -8.27
C TRP A 272 -4.50 20.29 -7.71
#